data_f2a1feef21b53c50ae03b8eec9f73433
#
_entry.id   f2a1feef21b53c50ae03b8eec9f73433
#
_cell.length_a   1.000
_cell.length_b   1.000
_cell.length_c   1.000
_cell.angle_alpha   90.00
_cell.angle_beta   90.00
_cell.angle_gamma   90.00
#
_symmetry.space_group_name_H-M   'P 1'
#
loop_
_entity.id
_entity.type
_entity.pdbx_description
1 polymer ?
#
loop_
_entity_poly.entity_id
_entity_poly.type
_entity_poly.pdbx_seq_one_letter_code
_entity_poly.pdbx_strand_id
1 'polypeptide(L)'
;MTVTAQQPFDPPRFTGDAAPYGGGDPYADYRTADFPFTRHPDLADRRLGAGVIAANDEFFAERENLLLPHRAEFEPGRFGHKGKIMDGWETRRRRGPSAEEPWPGADDHDWALIRLGTPGVIRGIVVDTAHFRGNHPRAVSVEATSAHGNPSPEELLGDDVKWTTLVPLTPVGGHAANGFLVSAPQRFTHLRLNQHPDGGVARLRAYGEIVPDPEWLATLGTFDVAALENGGRAEDASDRFYSPAANTVRPGRSQRMDDGWETRRRRDRGHDWITYRLTEQALVRAVEIDTAYLKGNSAGWASVSVRDGESGEWTEILPRTRLQPDTDHRFPLPAPAVGTHARVDIHPDGGISRLRLFGSLTEAGAGRLAARFRELDG
;
A
#
# COMPACT_ATOMS: atom_id res chain seq x y z
N MET A 1 5.21 -25.52 15.13
CA MET A 1 6.52 -24.97 14.74
C MET A 1 6.62 -23.59 15.40
N THR A 2 7.61 -23.42 16.28
CA THR A 2 7.80 -22.15 16.98
C THR A 2 8.28 -21.12 15.96
N VAL A 3 7.43 -20.14 15.60
CA VAL A 3 7.84 -19.02 14.77
C VAL A 3 8.90 -18.25 15.55
N THR A 4 10.11 -18.28 15.06
CA THR A 4 11.21 -17.50 15.66
C THR A 4 10.85 -16.03 15.48
N ALA A 5 10.66 -15.31 16.58
CA ALA A 5 10.41 -13.88 16.57
C ALA A 5 11.56 -13.21 15.79
N GLN A 6 11.23 -12.62 14.64
CA GLN A 6 12.21 -11.85 13.89
C GLN A 6 12.47 -10.54 14.65
N GLN A 7 13.74 -10.21 14.84
CA GLN A 7 14.09 -8.94 15.45
C GLN A 7 13.62 -7.78 14.54
N PRO A 8 13.09 -6.71 15.13
CA PRO A 8 12.77 -5.50 14.37
C PRO A 8 14.06 -4.96 13.73
N PHE A 9 13.93 -4.38 12.54
CA PHE A 9 15.01 -3.57 11.99
C PHE A 9 15.38 -2.47 12.97
N ASP A 10 16.65 -2.11 13.04
CA ASP A 10 17.04 -0.87 13.71
C ASP A 10 16.48 0.29 12.87
N PRO A 11 15.37 0.92 13.32
CA PRO A 11 14.68 1.87 12.47
C PRO A 11 15.49 3.15 12.36
N PRO A 12 15.47 3.82 11.21
CA PRO A 12 16.07 5.14 11.10
C PRO A 12 15.37 6.09 12.07
N ARG A 13 16.11 6.52 13.08
CA ARG A 13 15.61 7.42 14.13
C ARG A 13 15.98 8.85 13.79
N PHE A 14 15.01 9.74 13.97
CA PHE A 14 15.26 11.17 13.83
C PHE A 14 15.97 11.69 15.07
N THR A 15 17.18 12.16 14.86
CA THR A 15 17.97 12.82 15.91
C THR A 15 17.93 14.31 15.64
N GLY A 16 17.42 15.07 16.55
CA GLY A 16 17.33 16.52 16.42
C GLY A 16 16.17 17.11 17.18
N ASP A 17 16.00 18.39 17.07
CA ASP A 17 14.96 19.14 17.73
C ASP A 17 13.57 18.95 17.08
N ALA A 18 12.63 19.82 17.46
CA ALA A 18 11.24 19.71 17.08
C ALA A 18 10.93 20.00 15.59
N ALA A 19 11.92 20.31 14.77
CA ALA A 19 11.74 20.65 13.36
C ALA A 19 12.46 19.67 12.40
N PRO A 20 12.13 18.38 12.43
CA PRO A 20 12.84 17.36 11.66
C PRO A 20 12.72 17.53 10.14
N TYR A 21 11.75 18.33 9.69
CA TYR A 21 11.55 18.65 8.28
C TYR A 21 12.05 20.05 7.89
N GLY A 22 12.59 20.79 8.84
CA GLY A 22 13.13 22.13 8.61
C GLY A 22 14.53 22.07 8.00
N GLY A 23 14.64 22.21 6.71
CA GLY A 23 15.86 22.43 5.98
C GLY A 23 16.92 21.32 6.07
N GLY A 24 17.08 20.55 5.03
CA GLY A 24 18.11 19.51 4.93
C GLY A 24 17.69 18.11 5.28
N ASP A 25 16.43 17.90 5.55
CA ASP A 25 15.71 16.63 5.67
C ASP A 25 16.47 15.50 6.40
N PRO A 26 16.67 15.59 7.72
CA PRO A 26 17.18 14.46 8.49
C PRO A 26 16.12 13.36 8.68
N TYR A 27 14.91 13.53 8.10
CA TYR A 27 13.83 12.57 8.18
C TYR A 27 14.00 11.47 7.15
N ALA A 28 14.32 10.27 7.59
CA ALA A 28 14.27 9.10 6.74
C ALA A 28 12.80 8.74 6.49
N ASP A 29 12.32 8.99 5.28
CA ASP A 29 11.01 8.52 4.86
C ASP A 29 11.08 7.00 4.64
N TYR A 30 10.32 6.24 5.41
CA TYR A 30 10.26 4.78 5.28
C TYR A 30 9.82 4.32 3.89
N ARG A 31 9.17 5.17 3.09
CA ARG A 31 8.83 4.91 1.69
C ARG A 31 10.06 4.91 0.78
N THR A 32 11.13 5.55 1.22
CA THR A 32 12.43 5.59 0.55
C THR A 32 13.52 4.94 1.40
N ALA A 33 13.22 4.51 2.61
CA ALA A 33 14.13 3.76 3.47
C ALA A 33 14.41 2.38 2.86
N ASP A 34 15.61 1.88 3.09
CA ASP A 34 16.05 0.59 2.56
C ASP A 34 15.51 -0.59 3.40
N PHE A 35 14.18 -0.63 3.60
CA PHE A 35 13.52 -1.81 4.11
C PHE A 35 13.23 -2.76 2.95
N PRO A 36 13.69 -4.02 2.99
CA PRO A 36 13.59 -4.94 1.84
C PRO A 36 12.15 -5.23 1.40
N PHE A 37 11.17 -5.02 2.27
CA PHE A 37 9.76 -5.25 1.98
C PHE A 37 9.04 -4.04 1.35
N THR A 38 9.61 -2.83 1.37
CA THR A 38 8.95 -1.62 0.82
C THR A 38 8.81 -1.62 -0.70
N ARG A 39 9.43 -2.58 -1.38
CA ARG A 39 9.20 -2.85 -2.81
C ARG A 39 7.81 -3.44 -3.11
N HIS A 40 7.15 -4.02 -2.10
CA HIS A 40 5.78 -4.50 -2.22
C HIS A 40 4.78 -3.35 -2.06
N PRO A 41 3.57 -3.48 -2.61
CA PRO A 41 2.49 -2.53 -2.34
C PRO A 41 2.12 -2.52 -0.85
N ASP A 42 1.68 -1.35 -0.37
CA ASP A 42 1.10 -1.21 0.96
C ASP A 42 -0.36 -1.66 0.93
N LEU A 43 -0.65 -2.81 1.52
CA LEU A 43 -2.00 -3.41 1.59
C LEU A 43 -2.93 -2.59 2.50
N ALA A 44 -2.38 -1.76 3.38
CA ALA A 44 -3.12 -0.85 4.24
C ALA A 44 -3.28 0.56 3.63
N ASP A 45 -2.92 0.76 2.37
CA ASP A 45 -3.08 2.05 1.69
C ASP A 45 -4.56 2.42 1.56
N ARG A 46 -4.94 3.57 2.10
CA ARG A 46 -6.30 4.11 1.98
C ARG A 46 -6.77 4.24 0.53
N ARG A 47 -5.86 4.51 -0.39
CA ARG A 47 -6.16 4.61 -1.83
C ARG A 47 -6.51 3.27 -2.47
N LEU A 48 -6.19 2.15 -1.82
CA LEU A 48 -6.68 0.81 -2.17
C LEU A 48 -8.01 0.46 -1.49
N GLY A 49 -8.55 1.35 -0.67
CA GLY A 49 -9.78 1.11 0.07
C GLY A 49 -9.59 0.59 1.49
N ALA A 50 -8.36 0.61 2.04
CA ALA A 50 -8.13 0.29 3.44
C ALA A 50 -8.86 1.26 4.38
N GLY A 51 -9.23 0.79 5.56
CA GLY A 51 -9.92 1.61 6.56
C GLY A 51 -9.68 1.12 7.98
N VAL A 52 -9.66 2.05 8.93
CA VAL A 52 -9.65 1.73 10.36
C VAL A 52 -11.09 1.59 10.82
N ILE A 53 -11.58 0.37 10.90
CA ILE A 53 -13.01 0.09 11.14
C ILE A 53 -13.43 0.29 12.59
N ALA A 54 -12.51 0.15 13.55
CA ALA A 54 -12.75 0.42 14.97
C ALA A 54 -11.45 0.74 15.71
N ALA A 55 -11.56 1.45 16.82
CA ALA A 55 -10.53 1.62 17.83
C ALA A 55 -11.19 1.77 19.19
N ASN A 56 -10.52 1.35 20.28
CA ASN A 56 -11.10 1.49 21.62
C ASN A 56 -10.98 2.91 22.17
N ASP A 57 -10.04 3.71 21.70
CA ASP A 57 -9.88 5.13 22.06
C ASP A 57 -9.28 5.91 20.89
N GLU A 58 -9.70 7.14 20.69
CA GLU A 58 -9.18 8.09 19.69
C GLU A 58 -9.35 9.54 20.19
N PHE A 59 -9.22 9.73 21.49
CA PHE A 59 -9.58 11.01 22.11
C PHE A 59 -8.76 12.19 21.59
N PHE A 60 -7.44 12.06 21.49
CA PHE A 60 -6.57 13.15 21.09
C PHE A 60 -6.48 13.29 19.56
N ALA A 61 -6.40 12.19 18.84
CA ALA A 61 -6.31 12.20 17.37
C ALA A 61 -6.98 10.96 16.76
N GLU A 62 -7.66 11.19 15.65
CA GLU A 62 -8.54 10.22 15.00
C GLU A 62 -7.78 9.02 14.43
N ARG A 63 -8.33 7.82 14.61
CA ARG A 63 -7.77 6.55 14.13
C ARG A 63 -7.52 6.52 12.62
N GLU A 64 -8.35 7.22 11.84
CA GLU A 64 -8.25 7.24 10.39
C GLU A 64 -6.92 7.83 9.86
N ASN A 65 -6.26 8.67 10.68
CA ASN A 65 -4.95 9.22 10.34
C ASN A 65 -3.87 8.14 10.18
N LEU A 66 -4.04 6.96 10.79
CA LEU A 66 -3.10 5.81 10.65
C LEU A 66 -2.84 5.43 9.20
N LEU A 67 -3.84 5.57 8.32
CA LEU A 67 -3.78 5.07 6.94
C LEU A 67 -3.68 6.19 5.90
N LEU A 68 -3.52 7.45 6.32
CA LEU A 68 -3.31 8.55 5.39
C LEU A 68 -2.06 8.27 4.52
N PRO A 69 -2.13 8.47 3.19
CA PRO A 69 -1.06 8.07 2.28
C PRO A 69 0.17 8.98 2.33
N HIS A 70 0.03 10.21 2.81
CA HIS A 70 1.11 11.18 2.92
C HIS A 70 1.86 11.05 4.26
N ARG A 71 3.03 11.67 4.34
CA ARG A 71 3.80 11.80 5.58
C ARG A 71 2.96 12.49 6.64
N ALA A 72 3.22 12.16 7.90
CA ALA A 72 2.65 12.92 9.01
C ALA A 72 3.21 14.35 9.01
N GLU A 73 2.33 15.31 9.25
CA GLU A 73 2.65 16.72 9.32
C GLU A 73 2.66 17.19 10.78
N PHE A 74 3.43 18.22 11.08
CA PHE A 74 3.52 18.76 12.43
C PHE A 74 3.63 20.29 12.41
N GLU A 75 2.63 20.92 13.01
CA GLU A 75 2.60 22.37 13.21
C GLU A 75 2.80 22.69 14.71
N PRO A 76 3.97 23.21 15.11
CA PRO A 76 4.29 23.44 16.53
C PRO A 76 3.28 24.30 17.29
N GLY A 77 2.70 25.30 16.63
CA GLY A 77 1.74 26.25 17.24
C GLY A 77 0.28 25.80 17.23
N ARG A 78 -0.06 24.66 16.63
CA ARG A 78 -1.45 24.24 16.44
C ARG A 78 -1.99 23.47 17.65
N PHE A 79 -2.94 24.08 18.36
CA PHE A 79 -3.64 23.49 19.51
C PHE A 79 -5.15 23.54 19.31
N GLY A 80 -5.84 22.51 19.77
CA GLY A 80 -7.29 22.44 19.88
C GLY A 80 -7.75 22.40 21.35
N HIS A 81 -9.04 22.26 21.56
CA HIS A 81 -9.62 22.17 22.91
C HIS A 81 -9.19 20.88 23.68
N LYS A 82 -8.75 19.86 22.97
CA LYS A 82 -8.22 18.60 23.53
C LYS A 82 -6.72 18.64 23.80
N GLY A 83 -6.00 19.67 23.35
CA GLY A 83 -4.56 19.79 23.48
C GLY A 83 -3.85 20.01 22.16
N LYS A 84 -2.61 19.54 22.05
CA LYS A 84 -1.83 19.58 20.83
C LYS A 84 -2.49 18.76 19.73
N ILE A 85 -2.64 19.36 18.53
CA ILE A 85 -3.13 18.60 17.37
C ILE A 85 -1.97 17.82 16.76
N MET A 86 -2.13 16.50 16.71
CA MET A 86 -1.17 15.56 16.13
C MET A 86 -1.76 14.92 14.88
N ASP A 87 -0.93 14.69 13.87
CA ASP A 87 -1.30 13.96 12.66
C ASP A 87 -0.93 12.48 12.83
N GLY A 88 -1.87 11.75 13.40
CA GLY A 88 -1.77 10.33 13.73
C GLY A 88 -2.97 9.89 14.53
N TRP A 89 -2.94 8.67 15.04
CA TRP A 89 -3.89 8.14 16.02
C TRP A 89 -3.30 8.28 17.41
N GLU A 90 -4.00 8.96 18.32
CA GLU A 90 -3.51 9.18 19.70
C GLU A 90 -4.61 8.97 20.72
N THR A 91 -4.33 8.12 21.72
CA THR A 91 -5.27 7.73 22.77
C THR A 91 -5.00 8.48 24.06
N ARG A 92 -5.95 8.41 24.98
CA ARG A 92 -5.79 8.93 26.35
C ARG A 92 -4.73 8.14 27.10
N ARG A 93 -4.09 8.81 28.05
CA ARG A 93 -3.16 8.14 28.96
C ARG A 93 -3.93 7.17 29.87
N ARG A 94 -3.55 5.91 29.84
CA ARG A 94 -4.07 4.91 30.77
C ARG A 94 -3.55 5.16 32.18
N ARG A 95 -4.40 4.87 33.15
CA ARG A 95 -4.12 4.99 34.58
C ARG A 95 -4.47 3.71 35.28
N GLY A 96 -3.78 3.43 36.35
CA GLY A 96 -4.13 2.34 37.26
C GLY A 96 -5.41 2.61 38.03
N PRO A 97 -5.87 1.61 38.79
CA PRO A 97 -7.19 1.63 39.44
C PRO A 97 -7.27 2.56 40.67
N SER A 98 -6.15 2.92 41.29
CA SER A 98 -6.15 3.71 42.53
C SER A 98 -4.91 4.60 42.67
N ALA A 99 -4.88 5.41 43.72
CA ALA A 99 -3.72 6.23 44.07
C ALA A 99 -2.51 5.40 44.52
N GLU A 100 -2.76 4.23 45.09
CA GLU A 100 -1.74 3.27 45.53
C GLU A 100 -1.17 2.48 44.32
N GLU A 101 -2.01 2.27 43.32
CA GLU A 101 -1.64 1.61 42.06
C GLU A 101 -1.97 2.51 40.87
N PRO A 102 -1.21 3.62 40.66
CA PRO A 102 -1.54 4.61 39.63
C PRO A 102 -1.09 4.22 38.21
N TRP A 103 -0.36 3.14 38.07
CA TRP A 103 0.16 2.67 36.77
C TRP A 103 -0.83 1.73 36.10
N PRO A 104 -0.90 1.75 34.75
CA PRO A 104 -1.69 0.77 33.98
C PRO A 104 -1.16 -0.64 34.24
N GLY A 105 -2.04 -1.62 34.09
CA GLY A 105 -1.68 -3.04 34.17
C GLY A 105 -0.68 -3.43 33.06
N ALA A 106 0.02 -4.54 33.29
CA ALA A 106 1.05 -5.00 32.35
C ALA A 106 0.47 -5.36 30.98
N ASP A 107 -0.78 -5.82 30.95
CA ASP A 107 -1.49 -6.24 29.73
C ASP A 107 -2.39 -5.15 29.15
N ASP A 108 -2.45 -3.98 29.82
CA ASP A 108 -3.25 -2.86 29.31
C ASP A 108 -2.72 -2.37 27.98
N HIS A 109 -3.62 -2.21 27.03
CA HIS A 109 -3.29 -1.68 25.71
C HIS A 109 -4.49 -1.02 25.04
N ASP A 110 -4.19 -0.13 24.13
CA ASP A 110 -5.17 0.40 23.18
C ASP A 110 -5.01 -0.28 21.84
N TRP A 111 -6.12 -0.42 21.12
CA TRP A 111 -6.11 -1.15 19.86
C TRP A 111 -6.89 -0.42 18.76
N ALA A 112 -6.47 -0.67 17.52
CA ALA A 112 -7.20 -0.30 16.32
C ALA A 112 -7.34 -1.51 15.39
N LEU A 113 -8.54 -1.71 14.85
CA LEU A 113 -8.87 -2.71 13.84
C LEU A 113 -8.79 -2.10 12.46
N ILE A 114 -8.00 -2.70 11.59
CA ILE A 114 -7.78 -2.23 10.23
C ILE A 114 -8.27 -3.30 9.24
N ARG A 115 -9.15 -2.91 8.34
CA ARG A 115 -9.44 -3.71 7.14
C ARG A 115 -8.43 -3.32 6.07
N LEU A 116 -7.73 -4.30 5.52
CA LEU A 116 -6.82 -4.09 4.38
C LEU A 116 -7.59 -3.62 3.14
N GLY A 117 -6.98 -2.80 2.32
CA GLY A 117 -7.56 -2.35 1.05
C GLY A 117 -7.68 -3.48 0.04
N THR A 118 -6.70 -4.37 0.06
CA THR A 118 -6.73 -5.64 -0.65
C THR A 118 -6.14 -6.73 0.24
N PRO A 119 -6.72 -7.93 0.24
CA PRO A 119 -6.15 -9.06 0.96
C PRO A 119 -4.84 -9.54 0.35
N GLY A 120 -3.95 -10.04 1.18
CA GLY A 120 -2.66 -10.54 0.69
C GLY A 120 -1.75 -11.11 1.76
N VAL A 121 -0.57 -11.54 1.33
CA VAL A 121 0.48 -12.05 2.20
C VAL A 121 1.37 -10.90 2.64
N ILE A 122 1.38 -10.61 3.94
CA ILE A 122 2.15 -9.48 4.49
C ILE A 122 3.62 -9.89 4.60
N ARG A 123 4.51 -9.04 4.11
CA ARG A 123 5.97 -9.24 4.12
C ARG A 123 6.69 -8.29 5.07
N GLY A 124 6.05 -7.19 5.42
CA GLY A 124 6.60 -6.27 6.39
C GLY A 124 5.58 -5.26 6.88
N ILE A 125 5.81 -4.78 8.10
CA ILE A 125 4.99 -3.76 8.74
C ILE A 125 5.87 -2.60 9.15
N VAL A 126 5.36 -1.38 9.00
CA VAL A 126 5.97 -0.18 9.56
C VAL A 126 4.97 0.46 10.52
N VAL A 127 5.40 0.65 11.78
CA VAL A 127 4.71 1.48 12.76
C VAL A 127 5.50 2.78 12.86
N ASP A 128 4.97 3.82 12.24
CA ASP A 128 5.60 5.14 12.18
C ASP A 128 5.11 5.99 13.35
N THR A 129 6.05 6.44 14.18
CA THR A 129 5.80 7.32 15.33
C THR A 129 6.27 8.76 15.06
N ALA A 130 6.34 9.17 13.79
CA ALA A 130 6.76 10.52 13.41
C ALA A 130 6.04 11.59 14.25
N HIS A 131 6.82 12.51 14.82
CA HIS A 131 6.38 13.60 15.72
C HIS A 131 5.88 13.19 17.11
N PHE A 132 5.60 11.91 17.35
CA PHE A 132 5.30 11.38 18.67
C PHE A 132 6.60 11.10 19.43
N ARG A 133 7.19 12.11 20.05
CA ARG A 133 8.50 12.03 20.70
C ARG A 133 8.43 11.47 22.13
N GLY A 134 7.55 12.04 22.96
CA GLY A 134 7.35 11.63 24.36
C GLY A 134 6.00 10.99 24.63
N ASN A 135 5.17 10.91 23.63
CA ASN A 135 3.80 10.37 23.67
C ASN A 135 3.59 9.19 22.70
N HIS A 136 4.68 8.59 22.20
CA HIS A 136 4.63 7.32 21.48
C HIS A 136 4.36 6.17 22.44
N PRO A 137 3.80 5.04 21.98
CA PRO A 137 3.64 3.85 22.81
C PRO A 137 5.00 3.29 23.23
N ARG A 138 5.08 2.73 24.42
CA ARG A 138 6.31 2.07 24.89
C ARG A 138 6.65 0.84 24.04
N ALA A 139 5.63 0.10 23.64
CA ALA A 139 5.74 -1.08 22.79
C ALA A 139 4.48 -1.21 21.91
N VAL A 140 4.59 -1.98 20.85
CA VAL A 140 3.46 -2.36 19.99
C VAL A 140 3.44 -3.86 19.76
N SER A 141 2.27 -4.39 19.45
CA SER A 141 2.12 -5.68 18.79
C SER A 141 1.17 -5.55 17.60
N VAL A 142 1.33 -6.42 16.60
CA VAL A 142 0.45 -6.46 15.44
C VAL A 142 0.02 -7.88 15.19
N GLU A 143 -1.27 -8.06 15.04
CA GLU A 143 -1.89 -9.34 14.74
C GLU A 143 -2.69 -9.23 13.45
N ALA A 144 -2.89 -10.35 12.78
CA ALA A 144 -3.66 -10.43 11.54
C ALA A 144 -4.64 -11.60 11.57
N THR A 145 -5.73 -11.44 10.85
CA THR A 145 -6.70 -12.53 10.63
C THR A 145 -7.17 -12.55 9.17
N SER A 146 -7.59 -13.75 8.73
CA SER A 146 -8.29 -13.94 7.47
C SER A 146 -9.78 -14.13 7.80
N ALA A 147 -10.60 -13.18 7.41
CA ALA A 147 -12.04 -13.22 7.63
C ALA A 147 -12.76 -13.20 6.29
N HIS A 148 -13.75 -14.05 6.13
CA HIS A 148 -14.60 -14.08 4.96
C HIS A 148 -15.74 -13.05 5.07
N GLY A 149 -16.17 -12.52 3.95
CA GLY A 149 -17.25 -11.55 3.90
C GLY A 149 -16.84 -10.18 4.46
N ASN A 150 -17.78 -9.54 5.15
CA ASN A 150 -17.59 -8.22 5.76
C ASN A 150 -18.00 -8.27 7.24
N PRO A 151 -17.19 -8.89 8.11
CA PRO A 151 -17.50 -8.99 9.54
C PRO A 151 -17.55 -7.62 10.18
N SER A 152 -18.46 -7.47 11.14
CA SER A 152 -18.52 -6.27 11.98
C SER A 152 -17.31 -6.21 12.93
N PRO A 153 -17.00 -5.03 13.52
CA PRO A 153 -15.96 -4.93 14.52
C PRO A 153 -16.19 -5.85 15.72
N GLU A 154 -17.45 -6.02 16.14
CA GLU A 154 -17.83 -6.88 17.26
C GLU A 154 -17.56 -8.36 16.94
N GLU A 155 -17.86 -8.79 15.73
CA GLU A 155 -17.55 -10.15 15.27
C GLU A 155 -16.05 -10.39 15.24
N LEU A 156 -15.24 -9.41 14.77
CA LEU A 156 -13.78 -9.51 14.75
C LEU A 156 -13.15 -9.51 16.15
N LEU A 157 -13.80 -8.91 17.13
CA LEU A 157 -13.35 -8.90 18.53
C LEU A 157 -13.82 -10.14 19.30
N GLY A 158 -14.63 -11.00 18.71
CA GLY A 158 -15.12 -12.22 19.33
C GLY A 158 -14.03 -13.23 19.62
N ASP A 159 -14.23 -14.03 20.66
CA ASP A 159 -13.25 -15.04 21.13
C ASP A 159 -12.98 -16.16 20.11
N ASP A 160 -13.89 -16.37 19.17
CA ASP A 160 -13.77 -17.38 18.11
C ASP A 160 -12.83 -16.96 16.96
N VAL A 161 -12.44 -15.68 16.89
CA VAL A 161 -11.57 -15.19 15.83
C VAL A 161 -10.11 -15.56 16.13
N LYS A 162 -9.51 -16.29 15.19
CA LYS A 162 -8.11 -16.68 15.29
C LYS A 162 -7.21 -15.56 14.75
N TRP A 163 -6.47 -14.94 15.64
CA TRP A 163 -5.46 -13.96 15.31
C TRP A 163 -4.07 -14.59 15.23
N THR A 164 -3.34 -14.28 14.18
CA THR A 164 -1.93 -14.65 13.99
C THR A 164 -1.06 -13.46 14.37
N THR A 165 -0.15 -13.64 15.30
CA THR A 165 0.81 -12.60 15.69
C THR A 165 1.84 -12.40 14.57
N LEU A 166 1.85 -11.21 13.97
CA LEU A 166 2.84 -10.81 12.97
C LEU A 166 4.03 -10.08 13.59
N VAL A 167 3.75 -9.20 14.55
CA VAL A 167 4.76 -8.49 15.35
C VAL A 167 4.45 -8.79 16.82
N PRO A 168 5.29 -9.56 17.50
CA PRO A 168 5.13 -9.78 18.94
C PRO A 168 5.32 -8.47 19.70
N LEU A 169 4.93 -8.43 20.98
CA LEU A 169 5.12 -7.26 21.83
C LEU A 169 6.58 -6.78 21.77
N THR A 170 6.81 -5.65 21.13
CA THR A 170 8.14 -5.13 20.82
C THR A 170 8.23 -3.65 21.17
N PRO A 171 9.25 -3.22 21.91
CA PRO A 171 9.50 -1.80 22.17
C PRO A 171 9.72 -1.02 20.88
N VAL A 172 9.16 0.19 20.81
CA VAL A 172 9.31 1.08 19.65
C VAL A 172 9.94 2.41 20.05
N GLY A 173 10.62 3.03 19.09
CA GLY A 173 11.17 4.36 19.25
C GLY A 173 10.13 5.44 18.98
N GLY A 174 10.24 6.55 19.70
CA GLY A 174 9.49 7.76 19.36
C GLY A 174 10.12 8.50 18.19
N HIS A 175 9.28 9.16 17.37
CA HIS A 175 9.74 9.89 16.20
C HIS A 175 10.62 9.04 15.27
N ALA A 176 10.18 7.84 14.97
CA ALA A 176 10.92 6.84 14.21
C ALA A 176 10.00 6.02 13.30
N ALA A 177 10.55 5.51 12.20
CA ALA A 177 9.92 4.48 11.40
C ALA A 177 10.35 3.11 11.96
N ASN A 178 9.46 2.44 12.68
CA ASN A 178 9.73 1.13 13.28
C ASN A 178 9.32 0.04 12.29
N GLY A 179 10.29 -0.57 11.61
CA GLY A 179 10.07 -1.58 10.57
C GLY A 179 10.23 -3.01 11.09
N PHE A 180 9.35 -3.90 10.63
CA PHE A 180 9.32 -5.30 11.05
C PHE A 180 9.17 -6.21 9.83
N LEU A 181 10.08 -7.17 9.65
CA LEU A 181 9.89 -8.25 8.69
C LEU A 181 8.82 -9.22 9.18
N VAL A 182 7.97 -9.69 8.27
CA VAL A 182 6.93 -10.68 8.52
C VAL A 182 7.18 -11.91 7.67
N SER A 183 7.17 -13.07 8.29
CA SER A 183 7.39 -14.37 7.62
C SER A 183 6.14 -15.26 7.58
N ALA A 184 4.99 -14.77 8.07
CA ALA A 184 3.73 -15.51 8.00
C ALA A 184 3.34 -15.74 6.54
N PRO A 185 3.13 -17.00 6.11
CA PRO A 185 2.82 -17.29 4.71
C PRO A 185 1.36 -17.08 4.33
N GLN A 186 0.46 -16.93 5.32
CA GLN A 186 -0.98 -16.86 5.09
C GLN A 186 -1.40 -15.55 4.43
N ARG A 187 -2.54 -15.61 3.76
CA ARG A 187 -3.28 -14.45 3.27
C ARG A 187 -4.11 -13.85 4.40
N PHE A 188 -4.05 -12.53 4.55
CA PHE A 188 -4.80 -11.82 5.58
C PHE A 188 -5.74 -10.78 4.97
N THR A 189 -6.81 -10.47 5.70
CA THR A 189 -7.82 -9.46 5.34
C THR A 189 -7.86 -8.30 6.33
N HIS A 190 -7.52 -8.54 7.61
CA HIS A 190 -7.58 -7.57 8.69
C HIS A 190 -6.33 -7.60 9.55
N LEU A 191 -6.04 -6.44 10.15
CA LEU A 191 -5.00 -6.25 11.16
C LEU A 191 -5.59 -5.72 12.45
N ARG A 192 -4.94 -6.03 13.56
CA ARG A 192 -5.11 -5.36 14.84
C ARG A 192 -3.76 -4.80 15.29
N LEU A 193 -3.66 -3.48 15.36
CA LEU A 193 -2.53 -2.79 15.96
C LEU A 193 -2.84 -2.56 17.43
N ASN A 194 -1.98 -3.06 18.31
CA ASN A 194 -2.06 -2.81 19.73
C ASN A 194 -0.90 -1.90 20.14
N GLN A 195 -1.20 -0.85 20.90
CA GLN A 195 -0.19 0.03 21.50
C GLN A 195 -0.22 -0.09 23.03
N HIS A 196 0.94 -0.31 23.61
CA HIS A 196 1.09 -0.66 25.02
C HIS A 196 1.83 0.43 25.81
N PRO A 197 1.23 0.95 26.91
CA PRO A 197 -0.18 0.78 27.29
C PRO A 197 -1.11 1.70 26.48
N ASP A 198 -0.61 2.82 26.01
CA ASP A 198 -1.28 3.92 25.29
C ASP A 198 -0.26 4.72 24.49
N GLY A 199 -0.71 5.71 23.74
CA GLY A 199 0.19 6.65 23.07
C GLY A 199 -0.32 7.13 21.72
N GLY A 200 0.62 7.50 20.87
CA GLY A 200 0.36 7.98 19.51
C GLY A 200 1.22 7.29 18.46
N VAL A 201 0.57 6.92 17.36
CA VAL A 201 1.17 6.36 16.16
C VAL A 201 0.75 7.22 14.98
N ALA A 202 1.72 7.74 14.23
CA ALA A 202 1.45 8.61 13.08
C ALA A 202 0.85 7.82 11.91
N ARG A 203 1.50 6.71 11.52
CA ARG A 203 1.07 5.88 10.39
C ARG A 203 1.32 4.40 10.65
N LEU A 204 0.46 3.58 10.06
CA LEU A 204 0.66 2.14 9.92
C LEU A 204 0.77 1.79 8.43
N ARG A 205 1.76 0.95 8.07
CA ARG A 205 1.90 0.40 6.72
C ARG A 205 2.06 -1.11 6.78
N ALA A 206 1.45 -1.81 5.84
CA ALA A 206 1.51 -3.27 5.72
C ALA A 206 1.90 -3.64 4.29
N TYR A 207 3.18 -3.83 4.06
CA TYR A 207 3.70 -4.16 2.73
C TYR A 207 3.59 -5.66 2.45
N GLY A 208 3.08 -6.00 1.26
CA GLY A 208 2.88 -7.40 0.95
C GLY A 208 2.48 -7.68 -0.50
N GLU A 209 2.23 -8.95 -0.76
CA GLU A 209 1.79 -9.45 -2.05
C GLU A 209 0.26 -9.55 -2.06
N ILE A 210 -0.36 -8.90 -3.02
CA ILE A 210 -1.81 -8.96 -3.20
C ILE A 210 -2.20 -10.35 -3.72
N VAL A 211 -3.18 -10.96 -3.10
CA VAL A 211 -3.77 -12.23 -3.51
C VAL A 211 -5.28 -12.04 -3.60
N PRO A 212 -5.79 -11.70 -4.79
CA PRO A 212 -7.21 -11.45 -4.98
C PRO A 212 -8.02 -12.74 -4.88
N ASP A 213 -9.32 -12.59 -4.61
CA ASP A 213 -10.26 -13.71 -4.60
C ASP A 213 -10.51 -14.19 -6.04
N PRO A 214 -10.18 -15.46 -6.37
CA PRO A 214 -10.38 -16.01 -7.70
C PRO A 214 -11.86 -16.14 -8.10
N GLU A 215 -12.77 -16.36 -7.13
CA GLU A 215 -14.21 -16.43 -7.40
C GLU A 215 -14.77 -15.07 -7.79
N TRP A 216 -14.30 -14.00 -7.11
CA TRP A 216 -14.66 -12.64 -7.47
C TRP A 216 -14.23 -12.30 -8.89
N LEU A 217 -12.97 -12.57 -9.25
CA LEU A 217 -12.45 -12.31 -10.60
C LEU A 217 -13.17 -13.15 -11.67
N ALA A 218 -13.49 -14.40 -11.37
CA ALA A 218 -14.28 -15.27 -12.26
C ALA A 218 -15.70 -14.72 -12.48
N THR A 219 -16.33 -14.18 -11.43
CA THR A 219 -17.66 -13.58 -11.50
C THR A 219 -17.67 -12.32 -12.37
N LEU A 220 -16.62 -11.48 -12.28
CA LEU A 220 -16.47 -10.30 -13.14
C LEU A 220 -16.27 -10.69 -14.62
N GLY A 221 -15.59 -11.80 -14.88
CA GLY A 221 -15.28 -12.29 -16.22
C GLY A 221 -14.25 -11.42 -16.97
N THR A 222 -14.55 -10.16 -17.20
CA THR A 222 -13.63 -9.16 -17.76
C THR A 222 -13.35 -8.07 -16.74
N PHE A 223 -12.09 -7.84 -16.43
CA PHE A 223 -11.62 -6.87 -15.45
C PHE A 223 -10.27 -6.28 -15.87
N ASP A 224 -9.78 -5.28 -15.18
CA ASP A 224 -8.44 -4.73 -15.40
C ASP A 224 -7.38 -5.68 -14.80
N VAL A 225 -6.70 -6.41 -15.69
CA VAL A 225 -5.68 -7.41 -15.31
C VAL A 225 -4.34 -6.78 -14.92
N ALA A 226 -4.16 -5.49 -15.14
CA ALA A 226 -3.01 -4.72 -14.67
C ALA A 226 -3.25 -4.02 -13.33
N ALA A 227 -4.51 -3.94 -12.88
CA ALA A 227 -4.88 -3.21 -11.69
C ALA A 227 -4.23 -3.76 -10.43
N LEU A 228 -3.76 -2.84 -9.57
CA LEU A 228 -3.09 -3.19 -8.33
C LEU A 228 -4.01 -4.01 -7.40
N GLU A 229 -5.27 -3.61 -7.27
CA GLU A 229 -6.27 -4.31 -6.45
C GLU A 229 -6.56 -5.73 -6.91
N ASN A 230 -6.28 -6.04 -8.17
CA ASN A 230 -6.42 -7.38 -8.74
C ASN A 230 -5.10 -8.17 -8.75
N GLY A 231 -4.02 -7.63 -8.14
CA GLY A 231 -2.72 -8.28 -8.07
C GLY A 231 -1.74 -7.92 -9.19
N GLY A 232 -2.15 -7.05 -10.13
CA GLY A 232 -1.23 -6.44 -11.10
C GLY A 232 -0.28 -5.45 -10.43
N ARG A 233 0.88 -5.20 -11.02
CA ARG A 233 1.84 -4.23 -10.49
C ARG A 233 2.81 -3.73 -11.54
N ALA A 234 3.27 -2.49 -11.39
CA ALA A 234 4.44 -2.01 -12.11
C ALA A 234 5.70 -2.67 -11.51
N GLU A 235 6.55 -3.24 -12.36
CA GLU A 235 7.80 -3.90 -11.94
C GLU A 235 9.00 -3.01 -12.15
N ASP A 236 9.09 -2.38 -13.31
CA ASP A 236 10.22 -1.52 -13.65
C ASP A 236 9.78 -0.35 -14.53
N ALA A 237 10.58 0.70 -14.52
CA ALA A 237 10.37 1.89 -15.36
C ALA A 237 11.70 2.56 -15.69
N SER A 238 11.77 3.16 -16.88
CA SER A 238 12.95 3.89 -17.36
C SER A 238 13.28 5.12 -16.51
N ASP A 239 12.28 5.74 -15.93
CA ASP A 239 12.42 6.95 -15.12
C ASP A 239 11.42 6.94 -13.94
N ARG A 240 11.87 7.41 -12.78
CA ARG A 240 11.08 7.49 -11.53
C ARG A 240 11.24 8.85 -10.85
N PHE A 241 11.60 9.87 -11.60
CA PHE A 241 12.05 11.13 -11.02
C PHE A 241 10.93 11.93 -10.34
N TYR A 242 9.82 12.19 -11.03
CA TYR A 242 8.74 13.00 -10.46
C TYR A 242 7.75 12.16 -9.64
N SER A 243 7.39 10.98 -10.11
CA SER A 243 6.39 10.14 -9.47
C SER A 243 6.58 8.65 -9.80
N PRO A 244 6.16 7.75 -8.90
CA PRO A 244 6.37 6.32 -9.09
C PRO A 244 5.46 5.74 -10.18
N ALA A 245 6.00 4.81 -10.98
CA ALA A 245 5.26 4.08 -12.00
C ALA A 245 4.06 3.29 -11.45
N ALA A 246 4.13 2.83 -10.20
CA ALA A 246 3.05 2.12 -9.51
C ALA A 246 1.74 2.94 -9.41
N ASN A 247 1.81 4.27 -9.53
CA ASN A 247 0.61 5.11 -9.56
C ASN A 247 -0.31 4.76 -10.75
N THR A 248 0.26 4.32 -11.88
CA THR A 248 -0.51 4.06 -13.11
C THR A 248 -1.49 2.90 -13.01
N VAL A 249 -1.31 2.00 -12.06
CA VAL A 249 -2.17 0.82 -11.86
C VAL A 249 -3.03 0.89 -10.61
N ARG A 250 -3.07 2.05 -9.91
CA ARG A 250 -3.96 2.27 -8.77
C ARG A 250 -5.42 2.33 -9.18
N PRO A 251 -6.35 2.00 -8.25
CA PRO A 251 -7.79 2.13 -8.47
C PRO A 251 -8.22 3.56 -8.85
N GLY A 252 -9.31 3.66 -9.58
CA GLY A 252 -9.94 4.92 -9.94
C GLY A 252 -9.09 5.81 -10.84
N ARG A 253 -9.60 6.99 -11.14
CA ARG A 253 -8.90 8.02 -11.90
C ARG A 253 -7.91 8.78 -11.02
N SER A 254 -6.86 9.29 -11.63
CA SER A 254 -5.99 10.29 -11.00
C SER A 254 -6.82 11.49 -10.54
N GLN A 255 -6.47 12.06 -9.39
CA GLN A 255 -7.15 13.23 -8.83
C GLN A 255 -6.30 14.50 -8.92
N ARG A 256 -5.01 14.35 -9.28
CA ARG A 256 -4.05 15.42 -9.43
C ARG A 256 -2.84 14.93 -10.24
N MET A 257 -1.99 15.85 -10.68
CA MET A 257 -0.89 15.59 -11.58
C MET A 257 0.13 14.57 -11.02
N ASP A 258 0.47 14.67 -9.75
CA ASP A 258 1.45 13.79 -9.08
C ASP A 258 0.90 12.42 -8.66
N ASP A 259 -0.37 12.17 -8.93
CA ASP A 259 -1.03 10.86 -8.75
C ASP A 259 -0.94 9.96 -10.01
N GLY A 260 -0.18 10.36 -11.00
CA GLY A 260 0.21 9.59 -12.17
C GLY A 260 1.69 9.23 -12.15
N TRP A 261 2.22 8.89 -13.31
CA TRP A 261 3.64 8.73 -13.58
C TRP A 261 4.09 9.78 -14.57
N GLU A 262 5.14 10.53 -14.23
CA GLU A 262 5.72 11.57 -15.05
C GLU A 262 7.25 11.43 -15.06
N THR A 263 7.84 11.47 -16.24
CA THR A 263 9.29 11.34 -16.45
C THR A 263 9.97 12.71 -16.58
N ARG A 264 11.27 12.73 -16.39
CA ARG A 264 12.11 13.86 -16.79
C ARG A 264 11.99 14.11 -18.29
N ARG A 265 12.20 15.35 -18.72
CA ARG A 265 12.30 15.67 -20.14
C ARG A 265 13.53 15.02 -20.75
N ARG A 266 13.34 14.17 -21.74
CA ARG A 266 14.44 13.56 -22.51
C ARG A 266 15.13 14.61 -23.38
N ARG A 267 16.44 14.43 -23.55
CA ARG A 267 17.28 15.27 -24.39
C ARG A 267 17.98 14.46 -25.48
N ASP A 268 17.63 13.20 -25.60
CA ASP A 268 18.10 12.25 -26.62
C ASP A 268 16.95 11.81 -27.54
N ARG A 269 17.21 10.84 -28.41
CA ARG A 269 16.20 10.25 -29.31
C ARG A 269 15.54 8.98 -28.75
N GLY A 270 15.71 8.70 -27.48
CA GLY A 270 15.10 7.58 -26.81
C GLY A 270 13.62 7.79 -26.49
N HIS A 271 13.08 6.89 -25.73
CA HIS A 271 11.72 6.96 -25.20
C HIS A 271 11.68 6.38 -23.77
N ASP A 272 10.60 6.66 -23.04
CA ASP A 272 10.41 6.16 -21.69
C ASP A 272 9.39 5.01 -21.67
N TRP A 273 9.48 4.17 -20.67
CA TRP A 273 8.68 2.95 -20.58
C TRP A 273 8.42 2.50 -19.16
N ILE A 274 7.35 1.73 -18.99
CA ILE A 274 7.03 0.97 -17.78
C ILE A 274 6.77 -0.49 -18.16
N THR A 275 7.26 -1.43 -17.36
CA THR A 275 6.88 -2.83 -17.40
C THR A 275 5.97 -3.19 -16.24
N TYR A 276 5.01 -4.05 -16.50
CA TYR A 276 4.00 -4.50 -15.56
C TYR A 276 3.94 -6.02 -15.53
N ARG A 277 3.72 -6.55 -14.33
CA ARG A 277 3.21 -7.89 -14.16
C ARG A 277 1.70 -7.84 -14.07
N LEU A 278 1.02 -8.69 -14.81
CA LEU A 278 -0.42 -8.84 -14.75
C LEU A 278 -0.82 -9.72 -13.55
N THR A 279 -2.10 -9.70 -13.20
CA THR A 279 -2.69 -10.54 -12.14
C THR A 279 -2.20 -11.99 -12.21
N GLU A 280 -2.30 -12.56 -13.40
CA GLU A 280 -1.79 -13.87 -13.82
C GLU A 280 -1.74 -13.88 -15.36
N GLN A 281 -1.54 -15.04 -15.98
CA GLN A 281 -1.68 -15.15 -17.42
C GLN A 281 -3.10 -14.77 -17.85
N ALA A 282 -3.21 -13.74 -18.65
CA ALA A 282 -4.47 -13.12 -19.03
C ALA A 282 -4.60 -12.96 -20.54
N LEU A 283 -5.85 -12.92 -20.99
CA LEU A 283 -6.25 -12.62 -22.37
C LEU A 283 -6.72 -11.16 -22.41
N VAL A 284 -5.83 -10.25 -22.84
CA VAL A 284 -6.10 -8.81 -22.93
C VAL A 284 -6.93 -8.52 -24.17
N ARG A 285 -8.00 -7.74 -24.03
CA ARG A 285 -8.96 -7.39 -25.09
C ARG A 285 -9.04 -5.91 -25.39
N ALA A 286 -8.72 -5.06 -24.42
CA ALA A 286 -8.74 -3.60 -24.62
C ALA A 286 -7.67 -2.94 -23.74
N VAL A 287 -7.21 -1.79 -24.21
CA VAL A 287 -6.27 -0.92 -23.51
C VAL A 287 -6.94 0.42 -23.24
N GLU A 288 -6.80 0.94 -22.03
CA GLU A 288 -7.14 2.32 -21.70
C GLU A 288 -5.88 3.03 -21.17
N ILE A 289 -5.59 4.21 -21.71
CA ILE A 289 -4.49 5.07 -21.27
C ILE A 289 -5.10 6.42 -20.89
N ASP A 290 -5.04 6.76 -19.62
CA ASP A 290 -5.52 8.03 -19.08
C ASP A 290 -4.36 9.01 -18.91
N THR A 291 -4.52 10.23 -19.38
CA THR A 291 -3.61 11.36 -19.20
C THR A 291 -4.22 12.46 -18.34
N ALA A 292 -5.23 12.14 -17.51
CA ALA A 292 -5.92 13.10 -16.65
C ALA A 292 -4.94 13.95 -15.81
N TYR A 293 -5.21 15.24 -15.73
CA TYR A 293 -4.38 16.27 -15.07
C TYR A 293 -3.01 16.54 -15.72
N LEU A 294 -2.58 15.79 -16.70
CA LEU A 294 -1.34 16.03 -17.46
C LEU A 294 -1.65 16.90 -18.68
N LYS A 295 -1.61 18.22 -18.50
CA LYS A 295 -2.06 19.17 -19.55
C LYS A 295 -0.94 19.57 -20.52
N GLY A 296 0.22 19.94 -19.99
CA GLY A 296 1.39 20.34 -20.79
C GLY A 296 2.54 19.34 -20.78
N ASN A 297 2.36 18.23 -20.07
CA ASN A 297 3.38 17.22 -19.77
C ASN A 297 2.89 15.78 -20.01
N SER A 298 1.74 15.61 -20.67
CA SER A 298 1.28 14.28 -21.10
C SER A 298 2.22 13.69 -22.14
N ALA A 299 2.30 12.35 -22.20
CA ALA A 299 2.96 11.66 -23.30
C ALA A 299 2.31 12.01 -24.65
N GLY A 300 3.12 12.22 -25.69
CA GLY A 300 2.63 12.56 -27.02
C GLY A 300 2.08 11.34 -27.78
N TRP A 301 2.71 10.19 -27.61
CA TRP A 301 2.32 8.90 -28.16
C TRP A 301 2.63 7.78 -27.18
N ALA A 302 1.89 6.69 -27.30
CA ALA A 302 2.19 5.46 -26.59
C ALA A 302 2.01 4.23 -27.49
N SER A 303 2.74 3.17 -27.17
CA SER A 303 2.48 1.81 -27.66
C SER A 303 2.42 0.84 -26.50
N VAL A 304 1.74 -0.28 -26.67
CA VAL A 304 1.60 -1.32 -25.65
C VAL A 304 1.97 -2.67 -26.23
N SER A 305 2.78 -3.41 -25.50
CA SER A 305 3.16 -4.78 -25.83
C SER A 305 2.85 -5.71 -24.65
N VAL A 306 2.64 -6.98 -24.95
CA VAL A 306 2.51 -8.05 -23.93
C VAL A 306 3.53 -9.15 -24.20
N ARG A 307 3.89 -9.90 -23.16
CA ARG A 307 4.67 -11.14 -23.30
C ARG A 307 4.16 -12.20 -22.31
N ASP A 308 4.33 -13.45 -22.65
CA ASP A 308 4.04 -14.56 -21.77
C ASP A 308 5.32 -15.14 -21.16
N GLY A 309 5.38 -15.20 -19.83
CA GLY A 309 6.56 -15.59 -19.07
C GLY A 309 7.67 -14.53 -19.03
N GLU A 310 8.69 -14.80 -18.21
CA GLU A 310 9.81 -13.86 -17.96
C GLU A 310 10.72 -13.68 -19.21
N SER A 311 10.83 -14.71 -20.03
CA SER A 311 11.71 -14.77 -21.21
C SER A 311 10.96 -14.74 -22.53
N GLY A 312 9.63 -14.55 -22.53
CA GLY A 312 8.82 -14.48 -23.73
C GLY A 312 9.16 -13.25 -24.60
N GLU A 313 8.93 -13.35 -25.90
CA GLU A 313 9.06 -12.21 -26.81
C GLU A 313 7.91 -11.23 -26.62
N TRP A 314 8.22 -9.93 -26.75
CA TRP A 314 7.22 -8.88 -26.71
C TRP A 314 6.42 -8.84 -28.00
N THR A 315 5.10 -8.95 -27.88
CA THR A 315 4.15 -8.79 -28.98
C THR A 315 3.43 -7.47 -28.83
N GLU A 316 3.56 -6.59 -29.82
CA GLU A 316 2.84 -5.33 -29.84
C GLU A 316 1.33 -5.57 -30.03
N ILE A 317 0.51 -5.01 -29.10
CA ILE A 317 -0.95 -5.12 -29.13
C ILE A 317 -1.63 -3.79 -29.43
N LEU A 318 -0.97 -2.67 -29.10
CA LEU A 318 -1.36 -1.32 -29.49
C LEU A 318 -0.15 -0.66 -30.17
N PRO A 319 -0.20 -0.40 -31.49
CA PRO A 319 0.87 0.28 -32.19
C PRO A 319 0.98 1.73 -31.71
N ARG A 320 2.11 2.38 -31.99
CA ARG A 320 2.36 3.76 -31.58
C ARG A 320 1.21 4.68 -31.99
N THR A 321 0.42 5.08 -31.02
CA THR A 321 -0.81 5.85 -31.18
C THR A 321 -0.68 7.20 -30.47
N ARG A 322 -1.21 8.25 -31.07
CA ARG A 322 -1.18 9.60 -30.52
C ARG A 322 -2.09 9.69 -29.28
N LEU A 323 -1.58 10.32 -28.23
CA LEU A 323 -2.35 10.69 -27.06
C LEU A 323 -2.65 12.20 -27.04
N GLN A 324 -3.72 12.55 -26.33
CA GLN A 324 -4.12 13.93 -26.07
C GLN A 324 -3.91 14.22 -24.57
N PRO A 325 -3.62 15.47 -24.19
CA PRO A 325 -3.59 15.86 -22.78
C PRO A 325 -4.95 15.72 -22.11
N ASP A 326 -4.95 15.41 -20.81
CA ASP A 326 -6.12 15.41 -19.93
C ASP A 326 -7.31 14.58 -20.49
N THR A 327 -7.02 13.39 -21.04
CA THR A 327 -7.98 12.59 -21.83
C THR A 327 -7.90 11.11 -21.50
N ASP A 328 -9.05 10.43 -21.43
CA ASP A 328 -9.18 8.98 -21.44
C ASP A 328 -9.12 8.46 -22.89
N HIS A 329 -8.15 7.61 -23.20
CA HIS A 329 -8.00 6.97 -24.49
C HIS A 329 -8.35 5.49 -24.40
N ARG A 330 -9.29 5.01 -25.21
CA ARG A 330 -9.80 3.65 -25.17
C ARG A 330 -9.59 2.95 -26.51
N PHE A 331 -8.91 1.82 -26.47
CA PHE A 331 -8.51 1.08 -27.65
C PHE A 331 -8.99 -0.37 -27.54
N PRO A 332 -10.10 -0.74 -28.19
CA PRO A 332 -10.42 -2.16 -28.37
C PRO A 332 -9.36 -2.81 -29.26
N LEU A 333 -8.86 -3.96 -28.85
CA LEU A 333 -7.87 -4.69 -29.65
C LEU A 333 -8.56 -5.46 -30.80
N PRO A 334 -7.96 -5.49 -32.00
CA PRO A 334 -8.52 -6.24 -33.14
C PRO A 334 -8.55 -7.74 -32.89
N ALA A 335 -7.64 -8.25 -32.08
CA ALA A 335 -7.61 -9.62 -31.58
C ALA A 335 -7.11 -9.63 -30.12
N PRO A 336 -7.67 -10.49 -29.26
CA PRO A 336 -7.17 -10.65 -27.90
C PRO A 336 -5.73 -11.18 -27.89
N ALA A 337 -4.94 -10.76 -26.91
CA ALA A 337 -3.54 -11.16 -26.76
C ALA A 337 -3.28 -11.78 -25.38
N VAL A 338 -2.55 -12.89 -25.36
CA VAL A 338 -2.18 -13.59 -24.12
C VAL A 338 -0.87 -13.03 -23.58
N GLY A 339 -0.81 -12.81 -22.26
CA GLY A 339 0.42 -12.41 -21.59
C GLY A 339 0.32 -12.51 -20.07
N THR A 340 1.49 -12.58 -19.46
CA THR A 340 1.71 -12.46 -18.00
C THR A 340 2.31 -11.11 -17.64
N HIS A 341 2.86 -10.41 -18.63
CA HIS A 341 3.47 -9.09 -18.51
C HIS A 341 2.99 -8.15 -19.59
N ALA A 342 3.00 -6.87 -19.30
CA ALA A 342 2.76 -5.82 -20.26
C ALA A 342 3.88 -4.77 -20.20
N ARG A 343 4.04 -4.04 -21.30
CA ARG A 343 4.94 -2.89 -21.38
C ARG A 343 4.24 -1.75 -22.11
N VAL A 344 4.32 -0.57 -21.51
CA VAL A 344 3.92 0.67 -22.15
C VAL A 344 5.19 1.45 -22.51
N ASP A 345 5.31 1.85 -23.74
CA ASP A 345 6.34 2.77 -24.20
C ASP A 345 5.69 4.12 -24.52
N ILE A 346 6.21 5.22 -23.97
CA ILE A 346 5.75 6.59 -24.25
C ILE A 346 6.82 7.34 -25.03
N HIS A 347 6.39 8.20 -25.95
CA HIS A 347 7.30 8.86 -26.88
C HIS A 347 7.10 10.37 -26.94
N PRO A 348 8.21 11.18 -26.80
CA PRO A 348 9.54 10.74 -26.32
C PRO A 348 9.55 10.54 -24.81
N ASP A 349 8.83 11.36 -24.07
CA ASP A 349 8.74 11.46 -22.61
C ASP A 349 7.37 12.00 -22.20
N GLY A 350 7.22 12.34 -20.93
CA GLY A 350 6.00 12.92 -20.35
C GLY A 350 5.37 11.99 -19.36
N GLY A 351 4.04 12.02 -19.27
CA GLY A 351 3.35 11.23 -18.28
C GLY A 351 2.07 10.56 -18.77
N ILE A 352 1.69 9.52 -18.06
CA ILE A 352 0.37 8.90 -18.09
C ILE A 352 -0.16 8.78 -16.66
N SER A 353 -1.45 9.01 -16.49
CA SER A 353 -2.07 8.97 -15.18
C SER A 353 -2.47 7.57 -14.77
N ARG A 354 -3.07 6.81 -15.71
CA ARG A 354 -3.47 5.42 -15.51
C ARG A 354 -3.25 4.60 -16.78
N LEU A 355 -2.97 3.32 -16.56
CA LEU A 355 -3.06 2.26 -17.55
C LEU A 355 -4.12 1.26 -17.07
N ARG A 356 -5.00 0.84 -17.98
CA ARG A 356 -5.93 -0.26 -17.76
C ARG A 356 -5.81 -1.27 -18.89
N LEU A 357 -5.72 -2.54 -18.55
CA LEU A 357 -5.71 -3.64 -19.49
C LEU A 357 -6.92 -4.53 -19.21
N PHE A 358 -7.97 -4.33 -19.98
CA PHE A 358 -9.20 -5.09 -19.79
C PHE A 358 -9.12 -6.45 -20.46
N GLY A 359 -9.35 -7.49 -19.68
CA GLY A 359 -9.25 -8.86 -20.11
C GLY A 359 -9.81 -9.84 -19.11
N SER A 360 -9.54 -11.12 -19.33
CA SER A 360 -9.88 -12.19 -18.42
C SER A 360 -8.66 -13.08 -18.19
N LEU A 361 -8.60 -13.80 -17.08
CA LEU A 361 -7.57 -14.83 -16.94
C LEU A 361 -7.77 -15.92 -18.00
N THR A 362 -6.68 -16.50 -18.45
CA THR A 362 -6.73 -17.78 -19.17
C THR A 362 -7.11 -18.90 -18.19
N GLU A 363 -7.53 -20.06 -18.68
CA GLU A 363 -7.79 -21.22 -17.83
C GLU A 363 -6.56 -21.57 -16.97
N ALA A 364 -5.37 -21.54 -17.57
CA ALA A 364 -4.11 -21.77 -16.87
C ALA A 364 -3.83 -20.71 -15.78
N GLY A 365 -4.06 -19.43 -16.09
CA GLY A 365 -3.90 -18.31 -15.13
C GLY A 365 -4.88 -18.42 -13.96
N ALA A 366 -6.15 -18.68 -14.26
CA ALA A 366 -7.19 -18.89 -13.25
C ALA A 366 -6.87 -20.09 -12.34
N GLY A 367 -6.40 -21.19 -12.93
CA GLY A 367 -6.00 -22.39 -12.19
C GLY A 367 -4.83 -22.14 -11.23
N ARG A 368 -3.80 -21.37 -11.67
CA ARG A 368 -2.68 -21.01 -10.79
C ARG A 368 -3.11 -20.07 -9.66
N LEU A 369 -3.91 -19.07 -9.95
CA LEU A 369 -4.43 -18.16 -8.92
C LEU A 369 -5.26 -18.93 -7.88
N ALA A 370 -6.17 -19.80 -8.31
CA ALA A 370 -7.00 -20.61 -7.42
C ALA A 370 -6.17 -21.59 -6.58
N ALA A 371 -5.12 -22.18 -7.13
CA ALA A 371 -4.20 -23.03 -6.39
C ALA A 371 -3.46 -22.26 -5.31
N ARG A 372 -2.89 -21.10 -5.66
CA ARG A 372 -2.20 -20.22 -4.72
C ARG A 372 -3.14 -19.70 -3.63
N PHE A 373 -4.36 -19.33 -3.99
CA PHE A 373 -5.36 -18.86 -3.02
C PHE A 373 -5.63 -19.94 -1.97
N ARG A 374 -5.91 -21.18 -2.38
CA ARG A 374 -6.17 -22.30 -1.46
C ARG A 374 -4.97 -22.65 -0.56
N GLU A 375 -3.74 -22.50 -1.06
CA GLU A 375 -2.53 -22.73 -0.27
C GLU A 375 -2.35 -21.69 0.84
N LEU A 376 -2.80 -20.46 0.61
CA LEU A 376 -2.57 -19.29 1.48
C LEU A 376 -3.77 -18.96 2.38
N ASP A 377 -4.95 -19.47 2.04
CA ASP A 377 -6.20 -19.29 2.79
C ASP A 377 -6.30 -20.41 3.83
N GLY A 378 -5.46 -20.35 4.86
CA GLY A 378 -5.24 -21.39 5.86
C GLY A 378 -6.20 -21.36 7.05
#